data_d0ec06af67b0eb83e32b8cc3d10415af
#
_entry.id   d0ec06af67b0eb83e32b8cc3d10415af
#
_cell.length_a   1.000
_cell.length_b   1.000
_cell.length_c   1.000
_cell.angle_alpha   90.00
_cell.angle_beta   90.00
_cell.angle_gamma   90.00
#
_symmetry.space_group_name_H-M   'P 1'
#
loop_
_entity.id
_entity.type
_entity.pdbx_description
1 polymer ?
#
loop_
_entity_poly.entity_id
_entity_poly.type
_entity_poly.pdbx_seq_one_letter_code
_entity_poly.pdbx_strand_id
1 'polypeptide(L)'
;MAAKQVQFGDDARSRIVRGVNVLANAVKTTLGPKGRNVVLERSFGAPTVTKDGVSVAKEIELKDKFENIGAQLVKEVASKTSDTAGDGTTTATVLAQSIVEEGIKYVTAGINPMDLKRGIDKAVTAAVAELAKLSRPCTTSKEIAQVGSISANSDASIGKIIADAMDKVGKEGVITVEDGKSLDNELDIVEGMQFDRGYLSPYFINTPEKQTAILEDPYVLIYDKKISNIRDLLPTLEQVAKSSRPLLIIAEDVEGEALATLVVNNMRGILKTTAVKAPGFGDRRKAMLEDIAVLTGGTVISEETGGSLENATLEDLGQAKRVEVGKENTTVIDGAGDSKSIEARVKQXRXQIEEATSXYDREKXQERVAXLAGGVAVIRVGAATEVEMKEKKARVEDALHATRAAVEEGXVPGGGVALIRVXEAVAKVKGXXIDQXAGXKLILRAIEAPLRTIVANSGDXPSVVVNEVAKGKGNYGYNASTGXYGXLVXQGVLDPTKVTRTAXQXAASVASLLLTTEXAXAEXAEDKPAPAMPDMGGMGGMGGMGGF
;
A
#
# COMPACT_ATOMS: atom_id res chain seq x y z
N MET A 1 22.97 21.81 16.46
CA MET A 1 22.55 20.39 16.54
C MET A 1 22.27 20.03 17.98
N ALA A 2 21.11 19.44 18.23
CA ALA A 2 20.77 19.03 19.60
C ALA A 2 21.64 17.86 20.06
N ALA A 3 21.91 17.82 21.36
CA ALA A 3 22.64 16.71 21.96
C ALA A 3 21.83 15.42 21.84
N LYS A 4 22.53 14.29 21.84
CA LYS A 4 21.90 12.97 21.77
C LYS A 4 22.06 12.25 23.11
N GLN A 5 21.02 11.58 23.53
CA GLN A 5 21.12 10.58 24.59
C GLN A 5 21.59 9.28 23.97
N VAL A 6 22.48 8.58 24.67
CA VAL A 6 22.97 7.28 24.20
C VAL A 6 22.63 6.23 25.25
N GLN A 7 22.00 5.15 24.83
CA GLN A 7 21.68 4.01 25.69
C GLN A 7 22.36 2.78 25.10
N PHE A 8 22.83 1.90 25.98
CA PHE A 8 23.57 0.70 25.60
C PHE A 8 22.89 -0.56 26.09
N GLY A 9 23.07 -1.65 25.36
CA GLY A 9 22.78 -3.00 25.78
C GLY A 9 21.35 -3.20 26.24
N ASP A 10 21.18 -3.86 27.36
CA ASP A 10 19.86 -4.21 27.88
C ASP A 10 19.01 -2.99 28.23
N ASP A 11 19.64 -1.88 28.64
CA ASP A 11 18.89 -0.65 28.90
C ASP A 11 18.22 -0.14 27.64
N ALA A 12 18.96 -0.11 26.53
CA ALA A 12 18.40 0.32 25.26
C ALA A 12 17.29 -0.63 24.82
N ARG A 13 17.59 -1.92 24.85
CA ARG A 13 16.65 -2.93 24.36
C ARG A 13 15.35 -2.94 25.15
N SER A 14 15.43 -2.86 26.49
CA SER A 14 14.20 -2.94 27.28
C SER A 14 13.30 -1.75 27.04
N ARG A 15 13.87 -0.56 26.83
CA ARG A 15 13.04 0.62 26.56
C ARG A 15 12.40 0.53 25.18
N ILE A 16 13.16 0.09 24.19
CA ILE A 16 12.64 -0.08 22.84
C ILE A 16 11.52 -1.14 22.82
N VAL A 17 11.74 -2.26 23.55
CA VAL A 17 10.73 -3.32 23.62
C VAL A 17 9.44 -2.82 24.29
N ARG A 18 9.54 -1.95 25.29
CA ARG A 18 8.33 -1.37 25.87
C ARG A 18 7.52 -0.63 24.81
N GLY A 19 8.19 0.11 23.94
CA GLY A 19 7.51 0.80 22.85
C GLY A 19 6.88 -0.15 21.85
N VAL A 20 7.59 -1.20 21.49
CA VAL A 20 7.05 -2.26 20.64
C VAL A 20 5.76 -2.80 21.24
N ASN A 21 5.78 -3.09 22.55
CA ASN A 21 4.64 -3.69 23.22
C ASN A 21 3.46 -2.72 23.32
N VAL A 22 3.71 -1.44 23.57
CA VAL A 22 2.61 -0.47 23.62
C VAL A 22 1.86 -0.44 22.30
N LEU A 23 2.59 -0.34 21.20
CA LEU A 23 1.94 -0.27 19.90
C LEU A 23 1.28 -1.59 19.54
N ALA A 24 2.00 -2.69 19.68
CA ALA A 24 1.47 -4.00 19.29
C ALA A 24 0.28 -4.41 20.13
N ASN A 25 0.31 -4.14 21.44
CA ASN A 25 -0.83 -4.48 22.31
C ASN A 25 -2.09 -3.71 21.90
N ALA A 26 -1.93 -2.46 21.47
CA ALA A 26 -3.08 -1.69 21.00
C ALA A 26 -3.62 -2.25 19.70
N VAL A 27 -2.73 -2.54 18.76
CA VAL A 27 -3.13 -2.99 17.41
C VAL A 27 -3.76 -4.38 17.46
N LYS A 28 -3.17 -5.29 18.25
CA LYS A 28 -3.60 -6.69 18.23
C LYS A 28 -5.00 -6.92 18.78
N THR A 29 -5.55 -5.96 19.54
CA THR A 29 -6.93 -6.10 20.00
C THR A 29 -7.93 -6.11 18.85
N THR A 30 -7.53 -5.60 17.68
CA THR A 30 -8.41 -5.52 16.51
C THR A 30 -8.38 -6.79 15.66
N LEU A 31 -7.49 -7.74 15.93
CA LEU A 31 -7.26 -8.89 15.04
C LEU A 31 -8.37 -9.93 15.15
N GLY A 32 -8.77 -10.43 13.99
CA GLY A 32 -9.70 -11.55 13.89
C GLY A 32 -11.15 -11.13 13.88
N PRO A 33 -12.06 -12.09 13.65
CA PRO A 33 -13.48 -11.75 13.51
C PRO A 33 -14.10 -11.22 14.81
N LYS A 34 -13.48 -11.47 15.95
CA LYS A 34 -13.94 -10.96 17.24
C LYS A 34 -13.00 -9.91 17.82
N GLY A 35 -12.26 -9.26 16.93
CA GLY A 35 -11.45 -8.11 17.34
C GLY A 35 -12.32 -7.00 17.88
N ARG A 36 -11.70 -6.15 18.69
CA ARG A 36 -12.41 -5.12 19.45
C ARG A 36 -12.13 -3.73 18.91
N ASN A 37 -12.99 -2.81 19.27
CA ASN A 37 -12.86 -1.41 18.90
C ASN A 37 -11.77 -0.73 19.71
N VAL A 38 -11.13 0.26 19.09
CA VAL A 38 -10.21 1.18 19.76
C VAL A 38 -10.77 2.59 19.58
N VAL A 39 -10.72 3.38 20.65
CA VAL A 39 -11.22 4.75 20.64
C VAL A 39 -10.05 5.70 20.45
N LEU A 40 -10.15 6.58 19.46
CA LEU A 40 -9.10 7.55 19.13
C LEU A 40 -9.60 8.96 19.38
N GLU A 41 -8.88 9.70 20.23
CA GLU A 41 -9.20 11.09 20.50
C GLU A 41 -8.97 11.93 19.26
N ARG A 42 -9.81 12.94 19.04
CA ARG A 42 -9.62 13.90 17.96
C ARG A 42 -9.48 15.30 18.56
N SER A 43 -8.62 16.12 17.94
CA SER A 43 -8.46 17.51 18.37
C SER A 43 -9.75 18.29 18.22
N PHE A 44 -10.52 17.99 17.19
CA PHE A 44 -11.81 18.61 16.93
C PHE A 44 -12.85 17.53 16.71
N GLY A 45 -14.00 17.72 17.34
CA GLY A 45 -15.11 16.80 17.16
C GLY A 45 -15.05 15.59 18.08
N ALA A 46 -15.94 14.66 17.84
CA ALA A 46 -16.09 13.46 18.66
C ALA A 46 -14.93 12.49 18.44
N PRO A 47 -14.60 11.66 19.44
CA PRO A 47 -13.63 10.60 19.24
C PRO A 47 -14.04 9.65 18.12
N THR A 48 -13.06 9.09 17.47
CA THR A 48 -13.27 8.08 16.43
C THR A 48 -13.17 6.69 17.04
N VAL A 49 -14.08 5.81 16.66
CA VAL A 49 -14.04 4.41 17.07
C VAL A 49 -13.69 3.56 15.85
N THR A 50 -12.70 2.69 15.97
CA THR A 50 -12.23 1.91 14.83
C THR A 50 -11.81 0.51 15.24
N LYS A 51 -11.98 -0.45 14.32
CA LYS A 51 -11.39 -1.79 14.42
C LYS A 51 -10.22 -1.95 13.46
N ASP A 52 -9.84 -0.89 12.75
CA ASP A 52 -8.80 -0.97 11.74
C ASP A 52 -7.43 -0.83 12.39
N GLY A 53 -6.65 -1.91 12.38
CA GLY A 53 -5.32 -1.92 13.01
C GLY A 53 -4.37 -0.88 12.43
N VAL A 54 -4.46 -0.61 11.13
CA VAL A 54 -3.63 0.41 10.49
C VAL A 54 -3.91 1.79 11.10
N SER A 55 -5.20 2.11 11.25
CA SER A 55 -5.61 3.39 11.83
C SER A 55 -5.11 3.54 13.26
N VAL A 56 -5.18 2.45 14.04
CA VAL A 56 -4.68 2.45 15.41
C VAL A 56 -3.17 2.70 15.44
N ALA A 57 -2.43 1.97 14.61
CA ALA A 57 -0.97 2.10 14.58
C ALA A 57 -0.53 3.52 14.27
N LYS A 58 -1.21 4.17 13.32
CA LYS A 58 -0.85 5.53 12.90
C LYS A 58 -0.97 6.55 14.02
N GLU A 59 -1.86 6.30 14.98
CA GLU A 59 -2.11 7.27 16.06
C GLU A 59 -1.08 7.22 17.18
N ILE A 60 -0.25 6.17 17.24
CA ILE A 60 0.61 5.97 18.40
C ILE A 60 1.92 6.71 18.22
N GLU A 61 2.18 7.62 19.14
CA GLU A 61 3.39 8.40 19.24
C GLU A 61 3.70 8.49 20.73
N LEU A 62 4.87 8.02 21.14
CA LEU A 62 5.19 7.92 22.54
C LEU A 62 6.10 9.05 22.99
N LYS A 63 5.91 9.52 24.23
CA LYS A 63 6.66 10.63 24.76
C LYS A 63 8.14 10.27 24.98
N ASP A 64 8.41 9.10 25.54
CA ASP A 64 9.77 8.64 25.76
C ASP A 64 10.41 8.32 24.41
N LYS A 65 11.57 8.92 24.14
CA LYS A 65 12.21 8.81 22.83
C LYS A 65 12.63 7.39 22.49
N PHE A 66 13.12 6.63 23.48
CA PHE A 66 13.55 5.26 23.22
C PHE A 66 12.37 4.32 23.02
N GLU A 67 11.34 4.50 23.83
CA GLU A 67 10.10 3.74 23.61
C GLU A 67 9.52 4.04 22.24
N ASN A 68 9.58 5.31 21.84
CA ASN A 68 9.05 5.70 20.54
C ASN A 68 9.83 5.07 19.38
N ILE A 69 11.13 4.84 19.54
CA ILE A 69 11.90 4.12 18.53
C ILE A 69 11.28 2.75 18.28
N GLY A 70 10.94 2.03 19.35
CA GLY A 70 10.30 0.73 19.23
C GLY A 70 8.95 0.79 18.53
N ALA A 71 8.13 1.76 18.92
CA ALA A 71 6.82 1.94 18.29
C ALA A 71 6.96 2.25 16.80
N GLN A 72 7.89 3.13 16.44
CA GLN A 72 8.08 3.51 15.04
C GLN A 72 8.62 2.35 14.20
N LEU A 73 9.46 1.48 14.78
CA LEU A 73 9.93 0.30 14.06
C LEU A 73 8.77 -0.64 13.71
N VAL A 74 7.84 -0.83 14.64
CA VAL A 74 6.68 -1.68 14.38
C VAL A 74 5.75 -1.02 13.35
N LYS A 75 5.59 0.31 13.41
CA LYS A 75 4.84 1.01 12.38
C LYS A 75 5.45 0.76 11.01
N GLU A 76 6.77 0.72 10.92
CA GLU A 76 7.44 0.45 9.66
C GLU A 76 7.12 -0.94 9.13
N VAL A 77 7.09 -1.94 10.01
CA VAL A 77 6.67 -3.29 9.62
C VAL A 77 5.27 -3.27 9.03
N ALA A 78 4.37 -2.59 9.71
CA ALA A 78 2.98 -2.50 9.29
C ALA A 78 2.87 -1.84 7.92
N SER A 79 3.57 -0.72 7.73
CA SER A 79 3.53 0.02 6.47
C SER A 79 4.12 -0.77 5.31
N LYS A 80 5.26 -1.42 5.53
CA LYS A 80 5.90 -2.21 4.49
C LYS A 80 5.02 -3.37 4.06
N THR A 81 4.39 -4.03 5.02
CA THR A 81 3.52 -5.17 4.72
C THR A 81 2.33 -4.71 3.88
N SER A 82 1.73 -3.60 4.25
CA SER A 82 0.61 -3.04 3.50
C SER A 82 1.04 -2.62 2.10
N ASP A 83 2.19 -1.96 1.98
CA ASP A 83 2.68 -1.49 0.68
C ASP A 83 2.97 -2.65 -0.27
N THR A 84 3.53 -3.74 0.25
CA THR A 84 3.95 -4.89 -0.56
C THR A 84 2.79 -5.82 -0.90
N ALA A 85 1.94 -6.10 0.08
CA ALA A 85 0.91 -7.13 -0.06
C ALA A 85 -0.52 -6.60 -0.04
N GLY A 86 -0.71 -5.34 0.27
CA GLY A 86 -2.03 -4.72 0.32
C GLY A 86 -2.85 -5.04 1.57
N ASP A 87 -2.31 -5.82 2.48
CA ASP A 87 -3.01 -6.25 3.68
C ASP A 87 -1.99 -6.84 4.65
N GLY A 88 -2.45 -7.38 5.76
CA GLY A 88 -1.59 -8.11 6.70
C GLY A 88 -0.92 -7.26 7.76
N THR A 89 -1.32 -6.01 7.87
CA THR A 89 -0.72 -5.07 8.83
C THR A 89 -0.77 -5.58 10.26
N THR A 90 -1.94 -6.03 10.71
CA THR A 90 -2.11 -6.46 12.09
C THR A 90 -1.38 -7.76 12.36
N THR A 91 -1.43 -8.70 11.42
CA THR A 91 -0.70 -9.97 11.54
C THR A 91 0.81 -9.71 11.62
N ALA A 92 1.33 -8.83 10.77
CA ALA A 92 2.75 -8.49 10.80
C ALA A 92 3.16 -7.87 12.13
N THR A 93 2.31 -7.01 12.67
CA THR A 93 2.56 -6.36 13.97
C THR A 93 2.63 -7.40 15.09
N VAL A 94 1.70 -8.34 15.10
CA VAL A 94 1.66 -9.41 16.09
C VAL A 94 2.89 -10.30 15.97
N LEU A 95 3.28 -10.64 14.75
CA LEU A 95 4.48 -11.45 14.53
C LEU A 95 5.74 -10.72 14.98
N ALA A 96 5.86 -9.44 14.65
CA ALA A 96 7.03 -8.65 15.06
C ALA A 96 7.16 -8.61 16.58
N GLN A 97 6.05 -8.37 17.28
CA GLN A 97 6.06 -8.36 18.73
C GLN A 97 6.51 -9.71 19.30
N SER A 98 5.96 -10.79 18.77
CA SER A 98 6.28 -12.11 19.27
C SER A 98 7.75 -12.47 19.05
N ILE A 99 8.28 -12.13 17.87
CA ILE A 99 9.70 -12.40 17.59
C ILE A 99 10.59 -11.61 18.53
N VAL A 100 10.25 -10.32 18.76
CA VAL A 100 11.02 -9.49 19.68
C VAL A 100 10.95 -10.04 21.10
N GLU A 101 9.76 -10.37 21.58
CA GLU A 101 9.59 -10.87 22.96
C GLU A 101 10.34 -12.19 23.18
N GLU A 102 10.21 -13.12 22.23
CA GLU A 102 10.91 -14.38 22.37
C GLU A 102 12.41 -14.21 22.21
N GLY A 103 12.82 -13.37 21.25
CA GLY A 103 14.24 -13.15 20.98
C GLY A 103 14.98 -12.47 22.10
N ILE A 104 14.34 -11.51 22.77
CA ILE A 104 15.01 -10.77 23.83
C ILE A 104 15.38 -11.69 25.01
N LYS A 105 14.59 -12.73 25.24
CA LYS A 105 14.92 -13.72 26.26
C LYS A 105 16.25 -14.40 25.97
N TYR A 106 16.46 -14.77 24.71
CA TYR A 106 17.71 -15.41 24.30
C TYR A 106 18.90 -14.46 24.38
N VAL A 107 18.71 -13.22 23.92
CA VAL A 107 19.79 -12.24 23.94
C VAL A 107 20.21 -11.93 25.37
N THR A 108 19.23 -11.75 26.27
CA THR A 108 19.49 -11.50 27.69
C THR A 108 20.21 -12.70 28.34
N ALA A 109 19.91 -13.91 27.90
CA ALA A 109 20.56 -15.12 28.41
C ALA A 109 21.96 -15.34 27.84
N GLY A 110 22.43 -14.49 26.93
CA GLY A 110 23.79 -14.55 26.43
C GLY A 110 23.97 -15.19 25.06
N ILE A 111 22.89 -15.50 24.38
CA ILE A 111 22.97 -16.02 23.00
C ILE A 111 23.52 -14.92 22.09
N ASN A 112 24.44 -15.27 21.21
CA ASN A 112 25.00 -14.31 20.27
C ASN A 112 23.92 -13.79 19.34
N PRO A 113 23.63 -12.48 19.33
CA PRO A 113 22.52 -11.95 18.54
C PRO A 113 22.66 -12.14 17.03
N MET A 114 23.88 -12.09 16.52
CA MET A 114 24.08 -12.28 15.08
C MET A 114 23.81 -13.71 14.65
N ASP A 115 24.21 -14.68 15.48
CA ASP A 115 23.89 -16.08 15.20
C ASP A 115 22.40 -16.36 15.38
N LEU A 116 21.79 -15.73 16.37
CA LEU A 116 20.35 -15.83 16.54
C LEU A 116 19.64 -15.34 15.27
N LYS A 117 20.09 -14.22 14.73
CA LYS A 117 19.52 -13.68 13.49
C LYS A 117 19.69 -14.67 12.34
N ARG A 118 20.85 -15.32 12.22
CA ARG A 118 21.07 -16.31 11.17
C ARG A 118 20.07 -17.48 11.28
N GLY A 119 19.80 -17.92 12.50
CA GLY A 119 18.80 -18.95 12.74
C GLY A 119 17.40 -18.49 12.39
N ILE A 120 17.06 -17.27 12.75
CA ILE A 120 15.77 -16.68 12.39
C ILE A 120 15.62 -16.67 10.86
N ASP A 121 16.66 -16.21 10.15
CA ASP A 121 16.61 -16.13 8.68
C ASP A 121 16.40 -17.52 8.05
N LYS A 122 17.08 -18.54 8.57
CA LYS A 122 16.91 -19.90 8.07
C LYS A 122 15.48 -20.41 8.31
N ALA A 123 14.94 -20.14 9.48
CA ALA A 123 13.59 -20.57 9.83
C ALA A 123 12.55 -19.89 8.94
N VAL A 124 12.70 -18.59 8.72
CA VAL A 124 11.77 -17.83 7.88
C VAL A 124 11.83 -18.33 6.44
N THR A 125 13.04 -18.61 5.93
CA THR A 125 13.19 -19.16 4.58
C THR A 125 12.44 -20.48 4.45
N ALA A 126 12.56 -21.36 5.45
CA ALA A 126 11.87 -22.65 5.44
C ALA A 126 10.35 -22.47 5.53
N ALA A 127 9.90 -21.53 6.37
CA ALA A 127 8.47 -21.25 6.51
C ALA A 127 7.87 -20.75 5.21
N VAL A 128 8.57 -19.83 4.54
CA VAL A 128 8.10 -19.27 3.27
C VAL A 128 8.03 -20.36 2.20
N ALA A 129 9.04 -21.23 2.13
CA ALA A 129 9.03 -22.33 1.17
C ALA A 129 7.84 -23.26 1.42
N GLU A 130 7.55 -23.54 2.69
CA GLU A 130 6.43 -24.41 3.03
C GLU A 130 5.08 -23.76 2.76
N LEU A 131 4.98 -22.44 2.97
CA LEU A 131 3.76 -21.71 2.59
C LEU A 131 3.50 -21.85 1.10
N ALA A 132 4.54 -21.77 0.29
CA ALA A 132 4.40 -21.94 -1.16
C ALA A 132 3.85 -23.32 -1.50
N LYS A 133 4.29 -24.37 -0.80
CA LYS A 133 3.77 -25.71 -1.02
C LYS A 133 2.31 -25.85 -0.57
N LEU A 134 1.95 -25.19 0.51
CA LEU A 134 0.60 -25.22 1.04
C LEU A 134 -0.38 -24.46 0.15
N SER A 135 0.11 -23.50 -0.59
CA SER A 135 -0.69 -22.57 -1.34
C SER A 135 -1.49 -23.26 -2.45
N ARG A 136 -2.74 -22.86 -2.60
CA ARG A 136 -3.61 -23.36 -3.66
C ARG A 136 -3.77 -22.28 -4.74
N PRO A 137 -3.65 -22.66 -6.02
CA PRO A 137 -3.73 -21.64 -7.08
C PRO A 137 -5.10 -20.97 -7.16
N CYS A 138 -5.10 -19.74 -7.67
CA CYS A 138 -6.32 -18.97 -7.91
C CYS A 138 -6.18 -18.41 -9.32
N THR A 139 -6.49 -19.21 -10.34
CA THR A 139 -6.21 -18.85 -11.72
C THR A 139 -7.41 -18.82 -12.64
N THR A 140 -8.44 -19.63 -12.37
CA THR A 140 -9.63 -19.66 -13.24
C THR A 140 -10.61 -18.56 -12.82
N SER A 141 -11.47 -18.19 -13.75
CA SER A 141 -12.51 -17.18 -13.48
C SER A 141 -13.40 -17.61 -12.30
N LYS A 142 -13.71 -18.89 -12.21
CA LYS A 142 -14.51 -19.42 -11.10
C LYS A 142 -13.78 -19.28 -9.77
N GLU A 143 -12.49 -19.62 -9.75
CA GLU A 143 -11.69 -19.50 -8.53
C GLU A 143 -11.56 -18.04 -8.10
N ILE A 144 -11.37 -17.15 -9.07
CA ILE A 144 -11.27 -15.72 -8.79
C ILE A 144 -12.58 -15.20 -8.18
N ALA A 145 -13.70 -15.60 -8.77
CA ALA A 145 -15.01 -15.19 -8.24
C ALA A 145 -15.22 -15.72 -6.82
N GLN A 146 -14.77 -16.93 -6.53
CA GLN A 146 -14.89 -17.50 -5.19
C GLN A 146 -14.08 -16.70 -4.16
N VAL A 147 -12.83 -16.41 -4.49
CA VAL A 147 -11.97 -15.64 -3.58
C VAL A 147 -12.55 -14.24 -3.37
N GLY A 148 -12.99 -13.61 -4.46
CA GLY A 148 -13.61 -12.28 -4.36
C GLY A 148 -14.87 -12.28 -3.50
N SER A 149 -15.71 -13.29 -3.65
CA SER A 149 -16.93 -13.42 -2.84
C SER A 149 -16.57 -13.58 -1.36
N ILE A 150 -15.67 -14.48 -1.06
CA ILE A 150 -15.26 -14.78 0.30
C ILE A 150 -14.65 -13.53 0.95
N SER A 151 -13.79 -12.84 0.22
CA SER A 151 -13.12 -11.64 0.72
C SER A 151 -14.10 -10.48 0.91
N ALA A 152 -15.28 -10.55 0.30
CA ALA A 152 -16.32 -9.54 0.40
C ALA A 152 -17.47 -10.01 1.32
N ASN A 153 -17.14 -10.79 2.34
CA ASN A 153 -18.13 -11.31 3.31
C ASN A 153 -19.21 -12.14 2.64
N SER A 154 -18.79 -12.99 1.71
CA SER A 154 -19.65 -13.92 0.98
C SER A 154 -20.66 -13.24 0.06
N ASP A 155 -20.32 -12.06 -0.44
CA ASP A 155 -21.14 -11.38 -1.43
C ASP A 155 -20.75 -11.86 -2.83
N ALA A 156 -21.58 -12.76 -3.40
CA ALA A 156 -21.29 -13.38 -4.70
C ALA A 156 -21.29 -12.35 -5.84
N SER A 157 -22.08 -11.30 -5.73
CA SER A 157 -22.14 -10.29 -6.79
C SER A 157 -20.81 -9.53 -6.90
N ILE A 158 -20.16 -9.30 -5.77
CA ILE A 158 -18.84 -8.64 -5.78
C ILE A 158 -17.78 -9.56 -6.38
N GLY A 159 -17.80 -10.85 -6.00
CA GLY A 159 -16.87 -11.80 -6.58
C GLY A 159 -17.01 -11.91 -8.09
N LYS A 160 -18.25 -11.94 -8.56
CA LYS A 160 -18.52 -12.05 -9.99
C LYS A 160 -17.99 -10.83 -10.76
N ILE A 161 -18.26 -9.62 -10.25
CA ILE A 161 -17.85 -8.43 -11.00
C ILE A 161 -16.33 -8.28 -11.01
N ILE A 162 -15.64 -8.70 -9.95
CA ILE A 162 -14.17 -8.69 -9.94
C ILE A 162 -13.63 -9.69 -10.97
N ALA A 163 -14.19 -10.90 -11.02
CA ALA A 163 -13.78 -11.90 -12.00
C ALA A 163 -14.03 -11.41 -13.42
N ASP A 164 -15.19 -10.80 -13.67
CA ASP A 164 -15.51 -10.24 -14.98
C ASP A 164 -14.52 -9.15 -15.37
N ALA A 165 -14.17 -8.28 -14.43
CA ALA A 165 -13.19 -7.23 -14.71
C ALA A 165 -11.84 -7.82 -15.10
N MET A 166 -11.38 -8.82 -14.35
CA MET A 166 -10.10 -9.47 -14.65
C MET A 166 -10.12 -10.21 -15.98
N ASP A 167 -11.26 -10.79 -16.34
CA ASP A 167 -11.40 -11.43 -17.65
C ASP A 167 -11.27 -10.41 -18.78
N LYS A 168 -11.76 -9.18 -18.57
CA LYS A 168 -11.75 -8.16 -19.61
C LYS A 168 -10.39 -7.49 -19.78
N VAL A 169 -9.72 -7.14 -18.69
CA VAL A 169 -8.48 -6.39 -18.79
C VAL A 169 -7.24 -7.21 -18.44
N GLY A 170 -7.41 -8.47 -18.07
CA GLY A 170 -6.30 -9.32 -17.66
C GLY A 170 -6.10 -9.29 -16.16
N LYS A 171 -5.46 -10.33 -15.65
CA LYS A 171 -5.27 -10.47 -14.21
C LYS A 171 -4.38 -9.38 -13.63
N GLU A 172 -3.48 -8.84 -14.45
CA GLU A 172 -2.62 -7.73 -14.05
C GLU A 172 -3.11 -6.38 -14.58
N GLY A 173 -4.26 -6.37 -15.23
CA GLY A 173 -4.83 -5.15 -15.80
C GLY A 173 -5.30 -4.17 -14.74
N VAL A 174 -5.54 -2.95 -15.17
CA VAL A 174 -5.92 -1.88 -14.25
C VAL A 174 -7.42 -1.95 -13.95
N ILE A 175 -7.77 -2.02 -12.66
CA ILE A 175 -9.15 -2.03 -12.20
C ILE A 175 -9.31 -0.94 -11.16
N THR A 176 -10.30 -0.08 -11.33
CA THR A 176 -10.60 0.97 -10.36
C THR A 176 -12.02 0.82 -9.84
N VAL A 177 -12.29 1.38 -8.68
CA VAL A 177 -13.58 1.29 -8.02
C VAL A 177 -14.08 2.71 -7.74
N GLU A 178 -15.29 2.99 -8.13
CA GLU A 178 -15.84 4.32 -7.88
C GLU A 178 -17.34 4.24 -7.56
N ASP A 179 -17.89 5.37 -7.13
CA ASP A 179 -19.31 5.46 -6.82
C ASP A 179 -20.13 5.31 -8.10
N GLY A 180 -21.11 4.44 -8.07
CA GLY A 180 -22.07 4.33 -9.15
C GLY A 180 -23.25 5.25 -8.95
N LYS A 181 -24.18 5.21 -9.91
CA LYS A 181 -25.37 6.05 -9.87
C LYS A 181 -26.65 5.24 -9.82
N SER A 182 -26.53 3.91 -9.77
CA SER A 182 -27.71 3.03 -9.73
C SER A 182 -27.64 2.12 -8.51
N LEU A 183 -28.66 1.31 -8.33
CA LEU A 183 -28.70 0.34 -7.23
C LEU A 183 -27.82 -0.88 -7.49
N ASP A 184 -27.55 -1.17 -8.75
CA ASP A 184 -26.78 -2.34 -9.14
C ASP A 184 -25.33 -1.94 -9.42
N ASN A 185 -24.41 -2.88 -9.16
CA ASN A 185 -23.02 -2.71 -9.57
C ASN A 185 -22.92 -2.78 -11.08
N GLU A 186 -22.02 -1.98 -11.64
CA GLU A 186 -21.80 -1.94 -13.09
C GLU A 186 -20.31 -2.05 -13.39
N LEU A 187 -19.99 -2.68 -14.51
CA LEU A 187 -18.62 -2.77 -15.01
C LEU A 187 -18.54 -2.10 -16.37
N ASP A 188 -17.57 -1.22 -16.51
CA ASP A 188 -17.34 -0.53 -17.77
C ASP A 188 -15.86 -0.62 -18.13
N ILE A 189 -15.56 -0.70 -19.42
CA ILE A 189 -14.17 -0.72 -19.89
C ILE A 189 -13.94 0.57 -20.66
N VAL A 190 -12.98 1.36 -20.22
CA VAL A 190 -12.72 2.69 -20.80
C VAL A 190 -11.27 2.82 -21.23
N GLU A 191 -11.02 3.79 -22.11
CA GLU A 191 -9.65 4.13 -22.48
C GLU A 191 -8.93 4.68 -21.26
N GLY A 192 -7.69 4.27 -21.07
CA GLY A 192 -6.93 4.74 -19.92
C GLY A 192 -5.62 4.01 -19.81
N MET A 193 -4.82 4.43 -18.82
CA MET A 193 -3.57 3.75 -18.53
C MET A 193 -3.11 4.03 -17.11
N GLN A 194 -2.21 3.19 -16.64
CA GLN A 194 -1.54 3.41 -15.37
C GLN A 194 -0.04 3.39 -15.61
N PHE A 195 0.68 4.34 -15.03
CA PHE A 195 2.14 4.32 -15.07
C PHE A 195 2.69 4.47 -13.65
N ASP A 196 3.92 4.00 -13.47
CA ASP A 196 4.50 3.83 -12.13
C ASP A 196 5.22 5.08 -11.63
N ARG A 197 4.47 6.18 -11.52
CA ARG A 197 4.92 7.42 -10.88
C ARG A 197 3.85 7.90 -9.94
N GLY A 198 4.24 8.24 -8.71
CA GLY A 198 3.31 8.77 -7.73
C GLY A 198 3.43 10.27 -7.57
N TYR A 199 2.66 10.81 -6.63
CA TYR A 199 2.69 12.26 -6.40
C TYR A 199 4.07 12.71 -5.90
N LEU A 200 4.44 13.91 -6.30
CA LEU A 200 5.73 14.49 -5.89
C LEU A 200 5.72 15.01 -4.47
N SER A 201 4.54 15.13 -3.86
CA SER A 201 4.41 15.54 -2.47
C SER A 201 3.18 14.89 -1.85
N PRO A 202 3.28 14.37 -0.62
CA PRO A 202 2.09 13.82 0.04
C PRO A 202 1.06 14.89 0.37
N TYR A 203 1.43 16.16 0.32
CA TYR A 203 0.46 17.25 0.54
C TYR A 203 -0.54 17.40 -0.60
N PHE A 204 -0.35 16.68 -1.71
CA PHE A 204 -1.37 16.63 -2.76
C PHE A 204 -2.51 15.66 -2.43
N ILE A 205 -2.35 14.80 -1.44
CA ILE A 205 -3.38 13.83 -1.05
C ILE A 205 -4.67 14.55 -0.68
N ASN A 206 -5.78 14.13 -1.29
CA ASN A 206 -7.09 14.65 -0.94
C ASN A 206 -8.07 13.55 -0.51
N THR A 207 -7.61 12.31 -0.51
CA THR A 207 -8.41 11.17 -0.06
C THR A 207 -7.56 10.41 0.97
N PRO A 208 -7.57 10.89 2.23
CA PRO A 208 -6.63 10.36 3.23
C PRO A 208 -6.78 8.86 3.52
N GLU A 209 -7.98 8.34 3.47
CA GLU A 209 -8.21 6.93 3.76
C GLU A 209 -7.54 6.01 2.75
N LYS A 210 -7.33 6.48 1.52
CA LYS A 210 -6.64 5.71 0.47
C LYS A 210 -5.22 6.22 0.22
N GLN A 211 -4.85 7.33 0.85
CA GLN A 211 -3.56 7.99 0.62
C GLN A 211 -3.37 8.33 -0.85
N THR A 212 -4.42 8.85 -1.48
CA THR A 212 -4.39 9.20 -2.90
C THR A 212 -4.86 10.61 -3.14
N ALA A 213 -4.49 11.14 -4.31
CA ALA A 213 -5.05 12.36 -4.86
C ALA A 213 -5.97 11.95 -6.01
N ILE A 214 -7.25 12.26 -5.88
CA ILE A 214 -8.24 11.94 -6.89
C ILE A 214 -8.71 13.24 -7.53
N LEU A 215 -8.56 13.34 -8.85
CA LEU A 215 -8.95 14.52 -9.60
C LEU A 215 -10.10 14.14 -10.51
N GLU A 216 -11.22 14.86 -10.37
CA GLU A 216 -12.40 14.60 -11.19
C GLU A 216 -12.43 15.60 -12.34
N ASP A 217 -12.54 15.10 -13.56
CA ASP A 217 -12.60 15.93 -14.76
C ASP A 217 -11.38 16.82 -14.92
N PRO A 218 -10.16 16.33 -14.70
CA PRO A 218 -9.00 17.21 -14.72
C PRO A 218 -8.55 17.58 -16.13
N TYR A 219 -7.84 18.70 -16.21
CA TYR A 219 -6.93 18.96 -17.31
C TYR A 219 -5.60 18.26 -17.01
N VAL A 220 -4.86 17.93 -18.05
CA VAL A 220 -3.55 17.26 -17.94
C VAL A 220 -2.53 18.09 -18.71
N LEU A 221 -1.56 18.64 -18.00
CA LEU A 221 -0.45 19.37 -18.63
C LEU A 221 0.73 18.41 -18.77
N ILE A 222 1.26 18.29 -19.99
CA ILE A 222 2.35 17.38 -20.31
C ILE A 222 3.52 18.18 -20.84
N TYR A 223 4.63 18.15 -20.09
CA TYR A 223 5.81 18.97 -20.41
C TYR A 223 7.05 18.08 -20.36
N ASP A 224 7.94 18.24 -21.33
CA ASP A 224 9.06 17.31 -21.46
C ASP A 224 10.32 17.71 -20.71
N LYS A 225 10.27 18.78 -19.93
CA LYS A 225 11.42 19.26 -19.17
C LYS A 225 11.05 19.43 -17.69
N LYS A 226 12.02 19.85 -16.89
CA LYS A 226 11.79 20.15 -15.49
C LYS A 226 11.07 21.51 -15.34
N ILE A 227 10.26 21.61 -14.30
CA ILE A 227 9.61 22.86 -13.93
C ILE A 227 10.16 23.27 -12.57
N SER A 228 10.91 24.36 -12.50
CA SER A 228 11.40 24.89 -11.25
C SER A 228 11.00 26.35 -11.04
N ASN A 229 10.71 27.05 -12.13
CA ASN A 229 10.33 28.45 -12.09
C ASN A 229 8.80 28.57 -12.22
N ILE A 230 8.15 28.99 -11.15
CA ILE A 230 6.69 29.08 -11.13
C ILE A 230 6.17 30.10 -12.15
N ARG A 231 6.96 31.09 -12.50
CA ARG A 231 6.54 32.12 -13.46
C ARG A 231 6.16 31.52 -14.81
N ASP A 232 6.90 30.51 -15.25
CA ASP A 232 6.61 29.87 -16.54
C ASP A 232 5.26 29.17 -16.53
N LEU A 233 4.83 28.73 -15.36
CA LEU A 233 3.61 27.95 -15.20
C LEU A 233 2.39 28.83 -14.93
N LEU A 234 2.58 30.07 -14.44
CA LEU A 234 1.47 30.90 -13.99
C LEU A 234 0.38 31.12 -15.04
N PRO A 235 0.70 31.40 -16.31
CA PRO A 235 -0.38 31.60 -17.28
C PRO A 235 -1.31 30.40 -17.42
N THR A 236 -0.75 29.20 -17.42
CA THR A 236 -1.56 27.98 -17.49
C THR A 236 -2.39 27.79 -16.23
N LEU A 237 -1.77 28.02 -15.06
CA LEU A 237 -2.50 27.88 -13.81
C LEU A 237 -3.68 28.83 -13.71
N GLU A 238 -3.50 30.04 -14.19
CA GLU A 238 -4.59 31.04 -14.18
C GLU A 238 -5.75 30.59 -15.06
N GLN A 239 -5.45 30.07 -16.24
CA GLN A 239 -6.49 29.60 -17.15
C GLN A 239 -7.26 28.44 -16.56
N VAL A 240 -6.52 27.48 -15.94
CA VAL A 240 -7.15 26.30 -15.35
C VAL A 240 -7.98 26.69 -14.12
N ALA A 241 -7.47 27.63 -13.30
CA ALA A 241 -8.21 28.08 -12.12
C ALA A 241 -9.55 28.72 -12.51
N LYS A 242 -9.57 29.46 -13.60
CA LYS A 242 -10.82 30.07 -14.09
C LYS A 242 -11.82 29.01 -14.54
N SER A 243 -11.36 27.87 -14.99
CA SER A 243 -12.25 26.79 -15.43
C SER A 243 -12.88 26.03 -14.27
N SER A 244 -12.37 26.18 -13.06
CA SER A 244 -12.78 25.46 -11.86
C SER A 244 -12.54 23.96 -11.95
N ARG A 245 -11.68 23.50 -12.86
CA ARG A 245 -11.34 22.09 -13.01
C ARG A 245 -9.97 21.82 -12.40
N PRO A 246 -9.73 20.63 -11.91
CA PRO A 246 -8.40 20.28 -11.38
C PRO A 246 -7.36 20.16 -12.49
N LEU A 247 -6.11 20.11 -12.08
CA LEU A 247 -4.99 19.99 -13.00
C LEU A 247 -4.02 18.90 -12.55
N LEU A 248 -3.70 18.00 -13.45
CA LEU A 248 -2.59 17.08 -13.27
C LEU A 248 -1.41 17.59 -14.10
N ILE A 249 -0.24 17.71 -13.48
CA ILE A 249 0.97 18.14 -14.16
C ILE A 249 1.89 16.94 -14.28
N ILE A 250 2.30 16.62 -15.51
CA ILE A 250 3.28 15.55 -15.80
C ILE A 250 4.48 16.22 -16.46
N ALA A 251 5.63 16.18 -15.80
CA ALA A 251 6.84 16.81 -16.31
C ALA A 251 8.04 15.95 -15.95
N GLU A 252 9.20 16.24 -16.52
CA GLU A 252 10.40 15.51 -16.16
C GLU A 252 10.62 15.56 -14.65
N ASP A 253 10.38 16.70 -14.04
CA ASP A 253 10.36 16.89 -12.59
C ASP A 253 9.66 18.20 -12.31
N VAL A 254 9.14 18.36 -11.09
CA VAL A 254 8.65 19.65 -10.61
C VAL A 254 9.33 19.85 -9.26
N GLU A 255 10.06 20.91 -9.11
CA GLU A 255 10.95 21.07 -7.97
C GLU A 255 10.99 22.49 -7.45
N GLY A 256 11.59 22.64 -6.27
CA GLY A 256 11.86 23.94 -5.68
C GLY A 256 10.62 24.80 -5.48
N GLU A 257 10.75 26.06 -5.86
CA GLU A 257 9.70 27.05 -5.68
C GLU A 257 8.40 26.65 -6.42
N ALA A 258 8.54 26.07 -7.60
CA ALA A 258 7.36 25.67 -8.38
C ALA A 258 6.57 24.62 -7.62
N LEU A 259 7.24 23.59 -7.08
CA LEU A 259 6.53 22.56 -6.33
C LEU A 259 5.90 23.13 -5.06
N ALA A 260 6.65 23.96 -4.34
CA ALA A 260 6.14 24.57 -3.11
C ALA A 260 4.88 25.39 -3.37
N THR A 261 4.89 26.17 -4.45
CA THR A 261 3.74 27.00 -4.79
C THR A 261 2.51 26.16 -5.14
N LEU A 262 2.71 25.09 -5.91
CA LEU A 262 1.60 24.18 -6.25
C LEU A 262 1.00 23.55 -5.01
N VAL A 263 1.86 23.10 -4.09
CA VAL A 263 1.40 22.51 -2.84
C VAL A 263 0.56 23.51 -2.04
N VAL A 264 1.07 24.74 -1.88
CA VAL A 264 0.36 25.76 -1.11
C VAL A 264 -1.01 26.08 -1.73
N ASN A 265 -1.05 26.27 -3.04
CA ASN A 265 -2.31 26.58 -3.71
C ASN A 265 -3.30 25.42 -3.64
N ASN A 266 -2.80 24.20 -3.71
CA ASN A 266 -3.66 23.03 -3.54
C ASN A 266 -4.23 22.96 -2.12
N MET A 267 -3.38 23.17 -1.11
CA MET A 267 -3.82 23.11 0.28
C MET A 267 -4.81 24.22 0.62
N ARG A 268 -4.66 25.37 0.01
CA ARG A 268 -5.55 26.49 0.25
C ARG A 268 -6.83 26.43 -0.58
N GLY A 269 -6.93 25.47 -1.48
CA GLY A 269 -8.12 25.30 -2.30
C GLY A 269 -8.24 26.28 -3.46
N ILE A 270 -7.18 27.03 -3.77
CA ILE A 270 -7.19 27.96 -4.89
C ILE A 270 -7.22 27.20 -6.21
N LEU A 271 -6.42 26.13 -6.30
CA LEU A 271 -6.39 25.27 -7.48
C LEU A 271 -6.13 23.84 -7.03
N LYS A 272 -7.05 22.95 -7.32
CA LYS A 272 -6.87 21.54 -7.04
C LYS A 272 -5.89 20.97 -8.06
N THR A 273 -4.73 20.55 -7.60
CA THR A 273 -3.68 20.12 -8.51
C THR A 273 -2.82 19.03 -7.89
N THR A 274 -2.20 18.25 -8.75
CA THR A 274 -1.21 17.24 -8.34
C THR A 274 -0.14 17.22 -9.42
N ALA A 275 1.11 17.01 -9.02
CA ALA A 275 2.23 16.91 -9.94
C ALA A 275 2.91 15.56 -9.79
N VAL A 276 3.30 14.97 -10.92
CA VAL A 276 4.02 13.70 -10.97
C VAL A 276 5.15 13.81 -11.99
N LYS A 277 6.15 12.96 -11.81
CA LYS A 277 7.22 12.85 -12.82
C LYS A 277 6.75 12.07 -14.04
N ALA A 278 7.30 12.41 -15.19
CA ALA A 278 7.08 11.66 -16.41
C ALA A 278 7.68 10.25 -16.27
N PRO A 279 7.00 9.24 -16.81
CA PRO A 279 7.54 7.88 -16.74
C PRO A 279 8.70 7.67 -17.73
N GLY A 280 9.58 6.74 -17.41
CA GLY A 280 10.69 6.37 -18.29
C GLY A 280 11.84 7.35 -18.25
N PHE A 281 12.76 7.15 -19.15
CA PHE A 281 13.99 7.96 -19.27
C PHE A 281 14.30 8.18 -20.77
N GLY A 282 14.94 9.29 -21.07
CA GLY A 282 15.46 9.57 -22.40
C GLY A 282 14.41 9.48 -23.49
N ASP A 283 14.74 8.81 -24.58
CA ASP A 283 13.82 8.67 -25.72
C ASP A 283 12.56 7.90 -25.34
N ARG A 284 12.67 6.95 -24.43
CA ARG A 284 11.51 6.20 -23.94
C ARG A 284 10.55 7.14 -23.21
N ARG A 285 11.08 8.07 -22.43
CA ARG A 285 10.23 9.07 -21.76
C ARG A 285 9.48 9.93 -22.77
N LYS A 286 10.16 10.37 -23.83
CA LYS A 286 9.51 11.17 -24.87
C LYS A 286 8.36 10.40 -25.52
N ALA A 287 8.61 9.12 -25.80
CA ALA A 287 7.58 8.27 -26.41
C ALA A 287 6.39 8.09 -25.47
N MET A 288 6.66 7.88 -24.18
CA MET A 288 5.58 7.68 -23.22
C MET A 288 4.78 8.95 -23.00
N LEU A 289 5.42 10.11 -23.01
CA LEU A 289 4.69 11.37 -22.92
C LEU A 289 3.77 11.55 -24.13
N GLU A 290 4.22 11.18 -25.33
CA GLU A 290 3.35 11.23 -26.50
C GLU A 290 2.20 10.24 -26.39
N ASP A 291 2.43 9.07 -25.82
CA ASP A 291 1.36 8.10 -25.57
C ASP A 291 0.28 8.71 -24.67
N ILE A 292 0.72 9.38 -23.59
CA ILE A 292 -0.21 10.01 -22.66
C ILE A 292 -0.97 11.16 -23.36
N ALA A 293 -0.27 11.92 -24.20
CA ALA A 293 -0.91 13.00 -24.95
C ALA A 293 -2.00 12.47 -25.87
N VAL A 294 -1.71 11.39 -26.59
CA VAL A 294 -2.71 10.79 -27.47
C VAL A 294 -3.90 10.27 -26.67
N LEU A 295 -3.63 9.63 -25.55
CA LEU A 295 -4.69 9.09 -24.71
C LEU A 295 -5.62 10.17 -24.16
N THR A 296 -5.07 11.31 -23.80
CA THR A 296 -5.84 12.38 -23.15
C THR A 296 -6.30 13.49 -24.10
N GLY A 297 -5.87 13.43 -25.36
CA GLY A 297 -6.21 14.46 -26.33
C GLY A 297 -5.43 15.74 -26.16
N GLY A 298 -4.28 15.66 -25.51
CA GLY A 298 -3.44 16.83 -25.28
C GLY A 298 -2.24 16.87 -26.21
N THR A 299 -1.34 17.80 -25.93
CA THR A 299 -0.12 18.02 -26.68
C THR A 299 1.05 18.03 -25.71
N VAL A 300 2.13 17.32 -26.07
CA VAL A 300 3.36 17.45 -25.28
C VAL A 300 3.95 18.84 -25.55
N ILE A 301 4.07 19.65 -24.51
CA ILE A 301 4.71 20.95 -24.65
C ILE A 301 6.21 20.71 -24.70
N SER A 302 6.84 21.12 -25.80
CA SER A 302 8.25 20.87 -26.03
C SER A 302 8.86 22.03 -26.80
N GLU A 303 10.01 22.51 -26.32
CA GLU A 303 10.74 23.55 -27.02
C GLU A 303 11.28 23.07 -28.37
N GLU A 304 11.54 21.78 -28.48
CA GLU A 304 12.01 21.18 -29.73
C GLU A 304 10.98 21.33 -30.85
N THR A 305 9.71 21.38 -30.50
CA THR A 305 8.63 21.54 -31.48
C THR A 305 8.08 22.98 -31.50
N GLY A 306 8.79 23.90 -30.88
CA GLY A 306 8.41 25.31 -30.88
C GLY A 306 7.48 25.73 -29.78
N GLY A 307 7.13 24.84 -28.87
CA GLY A 307 6.24 25.16 -27.75
C GLY A 307 6.98 25.72 -26.56
N SER A 308 6.26 26.42 -25.72
CA SER A 308 6.78 26.86 -24.42
C SER A 308 5.66 26.78 -23.40
N LEU A 309 6.07 26.58 -22.15
CA LEU A 309 5.12 26.46 -21.05
C LEU A 309 4.31 27.74 -20.91
N GLU A 310 4.95 28.89 -21.08
CA GLU A 310 4.32 30.20 -20.94
C GLU A 310 3.21 30.43 -21.95
N ASN A 311 3.32 29.85 -23.12
CA ASN A 311 2.38 30.04 -24.22
C ASN A 311 1.33 28.95 -24.31
N ALA A 312 1.33 27.98 -23.39
CA ALA A 312 0.35 26.91 -23.39
C ALA A 312 -1.06 27.47 -23.16
N THR A 313 -2.01 26.91 -23.87
CA THR A 313 -3.42 27.27 -23.71
C THR A 313 -4.21 26.02 -23.28
N LEU A 314 -5.45 26.22 -22.87
CA LEU A 314 -6.29 25.08 -22.49
C LEU A 314 -6.43 24.07 -23.60
N GLU A 315 -6.34 24.49 -24.84
CA GLU A 315 -6.43 23.57 -25.99
C GLU A 315 -5.24 22.63 -26.08
N ASP A 316 -4.10 23.02 -25.50
CA ASP A 316 -2.91 22.15 -25.47
C ASP A 316 -3.01 21.09 -24.39
N LEU A 317 -3.87 21.27 -23.41
CA LEU A 317 -3.96 20.36 -22.28
C LEU A 317 -4.79 19.13 -22.62
N GLY A 318 -4.38 17.99 -22.11
CA GLY A 318 -5.20 16.79 -22.19
C GLY A 318 -6.33 16.85 -21.17
N GLN A 319 -7.23 15.88 -21.26
CA GLN A 319 -8.36 15.77 -20.36
C GLN A 319 -8.67 14.30 -20.09
N ALA A 320 -9.29 14.03 -18.96
CA ALA A 320 -9.78 12.70 -18.62
C ALA A 320 -10.98 12.88 -17.72
N LYS A 321 -11.78 11.83 -17.56
CA LYS A 321 -12.89 11.93 -16.61
C LYS A 321 -12.39 11.88 -15.17
N ARG A 322 -11.28 11.17 -14.95
CA ARG A 322 -10.78 11.00 -13.58
C ARG A 322 -9.31 10.61 -13.63
N VAL A 323 -8.55 11.10 -12.66
CA VAL A 323 -7.16 10.68 -12.46
C VAL A 323 -7.00 10.32 -11.00
N GLU A 324 -6.37 9.18 -10.72
CA GLU A 324 -6.04 8.77 -9.36
C GLU A 324 -4.53 8.67 -9.24
N VAL A 325 -3.96 9.41 -8.29
CA VAL A 325 -2.52 9.42 -8.07
C VAL A 325 -2.24 8.89 -6.67
N GLY A 326 -1.51 7.79 -6.61
CA GLY A 326 -1.09 7.22 -5.34
C GLY A 326 0.36 7.50 -5.07
N LYS A 327 0.88 6.81 -4.08
CA LYS A 327 2.27 6.95 -3.68
C LYS A 327 3.22 6.50 -4.81
N GLU A 328 2.81 5.52 -5.61
CA GLU A 328 3.70 4.91 -6.59
C GLU A 328 3.15 4.85 -8.01
N ASN A 329 1.87 5.14 -8.20
CA ASN A 329 1.22 5.01 -9.50
C ASN A 329 0.32 6.17 -9.80
N THR A 330 0.18 6.46 -11.10
CA THR A 330 -0.81 7.41 -11.62
C THR A 330 -1.70 6.64 -12.59
N THR A 331 -3.02 6.72 -12.40
CA THR A 331 -4.00 6.06 -13.25
C THR A 331 -4.87 7.12 -13.93
N VAL A 332 -4.85 7.12 -15.25
CA VAL A 332 -5.70 8.01 -16.06
C VAL A 332 -6.90 7.18 -16.50
N ILE A 333 -8.09 7.64 -16.18
CA ILE A 333 -9.33 6.90 -16.40
C ILE A 333 -10.20 7.68 -17.37
N ASP A 334 -10.53 7.05 -18.50
CA ASP A 334 -11.40 7.60 -19.53
C ASP A 334 -10.82 8.90 -20.09
N GLY A 335 -9.66 8.77 -20.70
CA GLY A 335 -9.02 9.90 -21.37
C GLY A 335 -9.84 10.40 -22.55
N ALA A 336 -9.72 11.69 -22.82
CA ALA A 336 -10.51 12.36 -23.84
C ALA A 336 -9.95 12.18 -25.25
N GLY A 337 -8.86 11.42 -25.40
CA GLY A 337 -8.28 11.22 -26.73
C GLY A 337 -9.23 10.51 -27.68
N ASP A 338 -9.07 10.81 -28.96
CA ASP A 338 -9.86 10.22 -30.02
C ASP A 338 -9.48 8.73 -30.16
N SER A 339 -10.48 7.84 -30.19
CA SER A 339 -10.24 6.40 -30.30
C SER A 339 -9.42 6.04 -31.53
N LYS A 340 -9.68 6.71 -32.65
CA LYS A 340 -8.92 6.43 -33.87
C LYS A 340 -7.45 6.81 -33.74
N SER A 341 -7.17 7.92 -33.06
CA SER A 341 -5.79 8.34 -32.80
C SER A 341 -5.07 7.36 -31.88
N ILE A 342 -5.78 6.87 -30.88
CA ILE A 342 -5.23 5.87 -29.95
C ILE A 342 -4.91 4.58 -30.70
N GLU A 343 -5.83 4.10 -31.55
CA GLU A 343 -5.61 2.91 -32.36
C GLU A 343 -4.41 3.07 -33.30
N ALA A 344 -4.28 4.25 -33.91
CA ALA A 344 -3.15 4.52 -34.80
C ALA A 344 -1.83 4.48 -34.03
N ARG A 345 -1.83 5.02 -32.82
CA ARG A 345 -0.64 5.00 -31.97
C ARG A 345 -0.26 3.57 -31.59
N VAL A 346 -1.25 2.76 -31.23
CA VAL A 346 -1.02 1.34 -30.90
C VAL A 346 -0.42 0.63 -32.13
N LYS A 347 -0.93 0.90 -33.28
CA LYS A 347 -0.43 0.30 -34.55
C LYS A 347 1.02 0.65 -34.77
N GLN A 348 1.39 1.91 -34.56
CA GLN A 348 2.78 2.31 -34.60
C GLN A 348 3.66 1.50 -33.63
N UNK A 349 3.25 1.36 -32.58
CA UNK A 349 3.94 0.73 -31.58
C UNK A 349 4.15 -0.67 -31.91
N ARG A 350 3.10 -1.31 -32.44
CA ARG A 350 3.26 -2.71 -32.87
C ARG A 350 4.27 -2.87 -34.03
N UNK A 351 4.30 -1.98 -34.58
CA UNK A 351 5.20 -1.94 -35.61
C UNK A 351 6.54 -1.86 -35.15
N GLN A 352 6.80 -1.11 -34.23
CA GLN A 352 8.12 -1.01 -33.64
C GLN A 352 8.55 -2.33 -32.99
N ILE A 353 7.62 -3.05 -32.42
CA ILE A 353 7.88 -4.38 -31.84
C ILE A 353 8.45 -5.31 -32.92
N GLU A 354 7.83 -5.33 -34.08
CA GLU A 354 8.27 -6.20 -35.17
C GLU A 354 9.65 -5.83 -35.70
N GLU A 355 9.97 -4.53 -35.66
CA GLU A 355 11.27 -4.05 -36.18
C GLU A 355 12.38 -4.13 -35.13
N ALA A 356 12.04 -4.36 -33.86
CA ALA A 356 13.02 -4.36 -32.76
C ALA A 356 14.03 -5.50 -32.94
N THR A 357 15.29 -5.19 -32.65
CA THR A 357 16.37 -6.16 -32.82
C THR A 357 16.85 -6.77 -31.51
N SER A 358 16.40 -6.23 -30.43
CA SER A 358 16.77 -6.78 -29.10
C SER A 358 15.52 -7.13 -28.28
N UNK A 359 15.58 -7.79 -27.56
CA UNK A 359 14.62 -8.22 -26.69
C UNK A 359 14.13 -7.19 -25.81
N TYR A 360 15.22 -6.54 -25.22
CA TYR A 360 14.94 -5.39 -24.39
C TYR A 360 14.03 -4.39 -25.10
N ASP A 361 14.41 -4.00 -26.32
CA ASP A 361 13.63 -3.03 -27.09
C ASP A 361 12.23 -3.57 -27.39
N ARG A 362 12.15 -4.85 -27.72
CA ARG A 362 10.86 -5.49 -28.00
C ARG A 362 9.98 -5.47 -26.76
N GLU A 363 10.54 -5.78 -25.63
CA GLU A 363 9.80 -5.82 -24.37
C GLU A 363 9.26 -4.43 -24.02
N LYS A 364 10.07 -3.43 -24.19
CA LYS A 364 9.65 -2.04 -23.90
C LYS A 364 8.52 -1.56 -24.80
N UNK A 365 8.48 -1.89 -25.99
CA UNK A 365 7.52 -1.58 -26.84
C UNK A 365 6.28 -2.24 -26.60
N GLN A 366 6.45 -3.54 -26.08
CA GLN A 366 5.27 -4.30 -25.69
C GLN A 366 4.59 -3.70 -24.47
N GLU A 367 5.39 -3.21 -23.54
CA GLU A 367 4.85 -2.53 -22.37
C GLU A 367 4.04 -1.29 -22.76
N ARG A 368 4.51 -0.53 -23.71
CA ARG A 368 3.78 0.65 -24.18
C ARG A 368 2.45 0.28 -24.83
N VAL A 369 2.44 -0.76 -25.62
CA VAL A 369 1.20 -1.24 -26.24
C VAL A 369 0.22 -1.69 -25.16
N ALA A 370 0.69 -2.40 -24.21
CA ALA A 370 -0.17 -2.87 -23.11
C ALA A 370 -0.82 -1.71 -22.34
N UNK A 371 -0.02 -0.80 -22.19
CA UNK A 371 -0.45 0.30 -21.48
C UNK A 371 -1.49 1.04 -22.17
N LEU A 372 -1.30 1.21 -23.42
CA LEU A 372 -2.18 2.05 -24.24
C LEU A 372 -3.45 1.31 -24.72
N ALA A 373 -3.29 0.05 -25.07
CA ALA A 373 -4.39 -0.75 -25.61
C ALA A 373 -5.22 -1.48 -24.57
N GLY A 374 -4.67 -1.71 -23.38
CA GLY A 374 -5.32 -2.56 -22.39
C GLY A 374 -6.59 -1.98 -21.78
N GLY A 375 -6.68 -0.66 -21.70
CA GLY A 375 -7.84 -0.02 -21.10
C GLY A 375 -7.84 -0.13 -19.58
N VAL A 376 -8.91 0.38 -18.99
CA VAL A 376 -9.13 0.36 -17.55
C VAL A 376 -10.52 -0.18 -17.30
N ALA A 377 -10.63 -1.17 -16.40
CA ALA A 377 -11.94 -1.65 -15.95
C ALA A 377 -12.40 -0.78 -14.78
N VAL A 378 -13.57 -0.21 -14.89
CA VAL A 378 -14.16 0.65 -13.86
C VAL A 378 -15.33 -0.10 -13.25
N ILE A 379 -15.22 -0.45 -11.95
CA ILE A 379 -16.31 -1.04 -11.20
C ILE A 379 -17.07 0.09 -10.53
N ARG A 380 -18.32 0.29 -10.90
CA ARG A 380 -19.18 1.28 -10.27
C ARG A 380 -20.07 0.60 -9.27
N VAL A 381 -19.94 0.97 -8.03
CA VAL A 381 -20.63 0.31 -6.92
C VAL A 381 -22.04 0.88 -6.78
N GLY A 382 -23.04 0.02 -6.75
CA GLY A 382 -24.41 0.44 -6.58
C GLY A 382 -24.86 0.38 -5.13
N ALA A 383 -25.60 1.40 -4.71
CA ALA A 383 -26.15 1.45 -3.36
C ALA A 383 -27.27 2.47 -3.28
N ALA A 384 -28.14 2.30 -2.28
CA ALA A 384 -29.29 3.19 -2.11
C ALA A 384 -28.96 4.46 -1.33
N THR A 385 -27.97 4.42 -0.45
CA THR A 385 -27.62 5.55 0.41
C THR A 385 -26.13 5.81 0.39
N GLU A 386 -25.73 7.00 0.83
CA GLU A 386 -24.32 7.38 0.94
C GLU A 386 -23.56 6.48 1.92
N VAL A 387 -24.19 6.15 3.06
CA VAL A 387 -23.56 5.31 4.07
C VAL A 387 -23.33 3.90 3.51
N GLU A 388 -24.35 3.36 2.86
CA GLU A 388 -24.24 2.03 2.24
C GLU A 388 -23.20 2.03 1.12
N MET A 389 -23.16 3.09 0.32
CA MET A 389 -22.18 3.24 -0.77
C MET A 389 -20.76 3.16 -0.23
N LYS A 390 -20.48 3.93 0.83
CA LYS A 390 -19.15 3.98 1.40
C LYS A 390 -18.69 2.62 1.93
N GLU A 391 -19.59 1.92 2.63
CA GLU A 391 -19.31 0.60 3.17
C GLU A 391 -19.07 -0.42 2.05
N LYS A 392 -19.95 -0.42 1.07
CA LYS A 392 -19.87 -1.37 -0.03
C LYS A 392 -18.65 -1.15 -0.90
N LYS A 393 -18.32 0.13 -1.17
CA LYS A 393 -17.13 0.48 -1.93
C LYS A 393 -15.86 0.00 -1.24
N ALA A 394 -15.76 0.21 0.09
CA ALA A 394 -14.63 -0.28 0.85
C ALA A 394 -14.52 -1.81 0.78
N ARG A 395 -15.65 -2.49 0.84
CA ARG A 395 -15.70 -3.95 0.76
C ARG A 395 -15.23 -4.45 -0.60
N VAL A 396 -15.65 -3.76 -1.69
CA VAL A 396 -15.20 -4.11 -3.04
C VAL A 396 -13.69 -3.90 -3.17
N GLU A 397 -13.18 -2.79 -2.65
CA GLU A 397 -11.74 -2.49 -2.72
C GLU A 397 -10.92 -3.53 -1.95
N ASP A 398 -11.38 -3.91 -0.76
CA ASP A 398 -10.70 -4.94 0.03
C ASP A 398 -10.70 -6.27 -0.70
N ALA A 399 -11.86 -6.64 -1.28
CA ALA A 399 -11.97 -7.89 -2.03
C ALA A 399 -11.08 -7.88 -3.26
N LEU A 400 -10.96 -6.74 -3.93
CA LEU A 400 -10.09 -6.62 -5.10
C LEU A 400 -8.63 -6.81 -4.72
N HIS A 401 -8.18 -6.18 -3.63
CA HIS A 401 -6.80 -6.34 -3.16
C HIS A 401 -6.50 -7.80 -2.81
N ALA A 402 -7.40 -8.44 -2.07
CA ALA A 402 -7.21 -9.84 -1.68
C ALA A 402 -7.21 -10.75 -2.91
N THR A 403 -8.07 -10.49 -3.86
CA THR A 403 -8.17 -11.29 -5.08
C THR A 403 -6.89 -11.16 -5.93
N ARG A 404 -6.37 -9.95 -6.08
CA ARG A 404 -5.13 -9.74 -6.81
C ARG A 404 -3.96 -10.49 -6.16
N ALA A 405 -3.85 -10.41 -4.84
CA ALA A 405 -2.80 -11.14 -4.13
C ALA A 405 -2.96 -12.64 -4.29
N ALA A 406 -4.20 -13.14 -4.25
CA ALA A 406 -4.47 -14.58 -4.41
C ALA A 406 -4.17 -15.05 -5.83
N VAL A 407 -4.46 -14.24 -6.83
CA VAL A 407 -4.13 -14.57 -8.22
C VAL A 407 -2.63 -14.69 -8.38
N GLU A 408 -1.90 -13.81 -7.71
CA GLU A 408 -0.44 -13.75 -7.86
C GLU A 408 0.26 -14.97 -7.23
N GLU A 409 -0.15 -15.39 -6.02
CA GLU A 409 0.54 -16.45 -5.28
C GLU A 409 -0.37 -17.53 -4.67
N GLY A 410 -1.64 -17.49 -4.91
CA GLY A 410 -2.58 -18.47 -4.38
C GLY A 410 -3.15 -18.12 -3.01
N UNK A 411 -3.93 -18.98 -2.29
CA UNK A 411 -4.54 -18.84 -1.14
C UNK A 411 -4.09 -19.86 -0.23
N VAL A 412 -4.15 -19.62 1.08
CA VAL A 412 -3.90 -20.56 2.16
C VAL A 412 -5.03 -20.49 3.16
N PRO A 413 -5.18 -21.45 4.05
CA PRO A 413 -6.22 -21.30 5.09
C PRO A 413 -5.91 -20.10 5.95
N GLY A 414 -6.95 -19.35 6.32
CA GLY A 414 -6.84 -18.15 7.12
C GLY A 414 -6.84 -18.43 8.61
N GLY A 415 -7.13 -17.37 9.40
CA GLY A 415 -7.25 -17.51 10.85
C GLY A 415 -5.96 -17.87 11.55
N GLY A 416 -4.82 -17.63 10.93
CA GLY A 416 -3.53 -17.96 11.53
C GLY A 416 -3.11 -19.40 11.36
N VAL A 417 -3.92 -20.20 10.65
CA VAL A 417 -3.67 -21.64 10.53
C VAL A 417 -2.49 -21.96 9.62
N ALA A 418 -2.30 -21.19 8.55
CA ALA A 418 -1.21 -21.48 7.61
C ALA A 418 0.15 -21.49 8.30
N LEU A 419 0.35 -20.58 9.26
CA LEU A 419 1.63 -20.54 10.00
C LEU A 419 1.78 -21.74 10.93
N ILE A 420 0.69 -22.31 11.43
CA ILE A 420 0.75 -23.55 12.21
C ILE A 420 1.15 -24.72 11.30
N ARG A 421 0.69 -24.73 10.07
CA ARG A 421 1.02 -25.81 9.12
C ARG A 421 2.48 -25.84 8.72
N VAL A 422 3.18 -24.71 8.84
CA VAL A 422 4.60 -24.70 8.54
C VAL A 422 5.50 -25.07 9.72
N UNK A 423 5.03 -25.18 10.74
CA UNK A 423 5.68 -25.52 11.87
C UNK A 423 6.54 -26.68 11.74
N GLU A 424 6.03 -27.75 11.09
CA GLU A 424 6.81 -29.01 10.93
C GLU A 424 8.06 -28.79 10.07
N ALA A 425 7.94 -28.04 8.98
CA ALA A 425 9.09 -27.73 8.12
C ALA A 425 10.13 -26.88 8.85
N VAL A 426 9.67 -25.93 9.65
CA VAL A 426 10.59 -25.07 10.41
C VAL A 426 11.33 -25.91 11.46
N ALA A 427 10.64 -26.87 12.08
CA ALA A 427 11.26 -27.74 13.10
C ALA A 427 12.39 -28.59 12.54
N LYS A 428 12.40 -28.85 11.24
CA LYS A 428 13.46 -29.63 10.60
C LYS A 428 14.70 -28.80 10.25
N VAL A 429 14.64 -27.49 10.40
CA VAL A 429 15.77 -26.62 10.08
C VAL A 429 16.89 -26.85 11.10
N LYS A 430 18.14 -26.92 10.61
CA LYS A 430 19.32 -27.14 11.45
C LYS A 430 20.21 -25.90 11.40
N GLY A 431 20.66 -25.56 12.60
CA GLY A 431 21.63 -24.50 12.70
C GLY A 431 23.05 -25.03 12.88
N UNK A 432 23.87 -24.26 12.52
CA UNK A 432 25.23 -24.55 12.61
C UNK A 432 25.76 -24.52 13.99
N UNK A 433 25.13 -23.72 14.88
CA UNK A 433 25.49 -23.50 16.25
C UNK A 433 24.25 -23.64 17.04
N ILE A 434 24.55 -23.72 18.40
CA ILE A 434 23.46 -23.70 19.36
C ILE A 434 22.70 -22.40 19.26
N ASP A 435 23.44 -21.31 19.08
CA ASP A 435 22.82 -19.98 18.98
C ASP A 435 21.94 -19.88 17.74
N GLN A 436 22.30 -20.52 16.67
CA GLN A 436 21.41 -20.61 15.51
C GLN A 436 20.20 -21.51 15.77
N UNK A 437 20.26 -22.47 16.28
CA UNK A 437 19.28 -23.29 16.68
C UNK A 437 18.31 -22.62 17.50
N ALA A 438 18.80 -21.72 18.40
CA ALA A 438 17.90 -20.88 19.17
C ALA A 438 16.99 -20.05 18.25
N GLY A 439 17.51 -19.55 17.19
CA GLY A 439 16.71 -18.84 16.19
C GLY A 439 15.58 -19.69 15.58
N UNK A 440 15.80 -20.78 15.32
CA UNK A 440 14.89 -21.60 14.80
C UNK A 440 13.78 -21.83 15.67
N LYS A 441 14.14 -22.13 17.06
CA LYS A 441 13.15 -22.34 18.10
C LYS A 441 12.30 -21.09 18.36
N LEU A 442 12.95 -19.97 18.33
CA LEU A 442 12.30 -18.67 18.48
C LEU A 442 11.17 -18.50 17.44
N ILE A 443 11.44 -18.79 16.20
CA ILE A 443 10.44 -18.66 15.14
C ILE A 443 9.30 -19.67 15.30
N LEU A 444 9.63 -20.91 15.69
CA LEU A 444 8.59 -21.91 15.95
C LEU A 444 7.56 -21.40 16.96
N ARG A 445 8.04 -20.74 18.00
CA ARG A 445 7.15 -20.18 19.01
C ARG A 445 6.40 -18.97 18.48
N ALA A 446 7.12 -18.08 17.78
CA ALA A 446 6.56 -16.80 17.37
C ALA A 446 5.44 -16.96 16.33
N ILE A 447 5.54 -17.93 15.44
CA ILE A 447 4.54 -18.05 14.38
C ILE A 447 3.18 -18.57 14.86
N GLU A 448 3.09 -19.00 16.12
CA GLU A 448 1.79 -19.29 16.74
C GLU A 448 1.02 -18.02 17.10
N ALA A 449 1.69 -16.89 17.18
CA ALA A 449 1.10 -15.67 17.76
C ALA A 449 -0.15 -15.17 17.05
N PRO A 450 -0.23 -15.17 15.71
CA PRO A 450 -1.48 -14.71 15.09
C PRO A 450 -2.68 -15.57 15.47
N LEU A 451 -2.56 -16.89 15.43
CA LEU A 451 -3.66 -17.76 15.85
C LEU A 451 -4.00 -17.54 17.33
N ARG A 452 -2.96 -17.48 18.19
CA ARG A 452 -3.19 -17.26 19.61
C ARG A 452 -3.94 -15.97 19.87
N THR A 453 -3.59 -14.90 19.14
CA THR A 453 -4.25 -13.61 19.33
C THR A 453 -5.71 -13.66 18.87
N ILE A 454 -5.96 -14.26 17.71
CA ILE A 454 -7.32 -14.39 17.19
C ILE A 454 -8.20 -15.16 18.19
N VAL A 455 -7.67 -16.24 18.76
CA VAL A 455 -8.40 -17.07 19.71
C VAL A 455 -8.63 -16.33 21.02
N ALA A 456 -7.60 -15.64 21.52
CA ALA A 456 -7.73 -14.86 22.75
C ALA A 456 -8.80 -13.77 22.60
N ASN A 457 -8.82 -13.11 21.45
CA ASN A 457 -9.83 -12.07 21.19
C ASN A 457 -11.24 -12.65 21.12
N SER A 458 -11.37 -13.93 20.80
CA SER A 458 -12.68 -14.58 20.77
C SER A 458 -13.11 -15.15 22.14
N GLY A 459 -12.22 -15.07 23.14
CA GLY A 459 -12.52 -15.53 24.48
C GLY A 459 -12.23 -17.00 24.75
N ASP A 460 -11.51 -17.65 23.86
CA ASP A 460 -11.14 -19.06 24.04
C ASP A 460 -9.65 -19.20 24.44
N UNK A 461 -9.06 -20.24 24.59
CA UNK A 461 -7.98 -20.47 24.99
C UNK A 461 -7.10 -20.70 24.03
N PRO A 462 -6.18 -20.00 23.96
CA PRO A 462 -5.28 -20.16 22.85
C PRO A 462 -4.49 -21.47 22.81
N SER A 463 -3.96 -21.89 23.94
CA SER A 463 -3.16 -23.12 23.97
C SER A 463 -3.95 -24.35 23.55
N VAL A 464 -5.20 -24.42 23.99
CA VAL A 464 -6.07 -25.55 23.62
C VAL A 464 -6.31 -25.56 22.11
N VAL A 465 -6.62 -24.38 21.56
CA VAL A 465 -6.93 -24.30 20.12
C VAL A 465 -5.68 -24.56 19.28
N VAL A 466 -4.55 -23.97 19.65
CA VAL A 466 -3.30 -24.20 18.90
C VAL A 466 -2.95 -25.69 18.87
N ASN A 467 -3.09 -26.35 20.02
CA ASN A 467 -2.78 -27.77 20.12
C ASN A 467 -3.70 -28.61 19.22
N GLU A 468 -4.98 -28.29 19.22
CA GLU A 468 -5.96 -29.01 18.39
C GLU A 468 -5.71 -28.76 16.90
N VAL A 469 -5.45 -27.52 16.52
CA VAL A 469 -5.18 -27.17 15.12
C VAL A 469 -3.90 -27.86 14.65
N ALA A 470 -2.89 -27.91 15.51
CA ALA A 470 -1.60 -28.52 15.14
C ALA A 470 -1.72 -30.01 14.83
N LYS A 471 -2.70 -30.71 15.42
CA LYS A 471 -2.95 -32.12 15.13
C LYS A 471 -3.54 -32.34 13.75
N GLY A 472 -4.17 -31.32 13.17
CA GLY A 472 -4.81 -31.41 11.87
C GLY A 472 -3.87 -31.18 10.71
N LYS A 473 -4.42 -31.28 9.50
CA LYS A 473 -3.66 -31.12 8.28
C LYS A 473 -4.40 -30.20 7.30
N GLY A 474 -3.64 -29.59 6.42
CA GLY A 474 -4.19 -28.82 5.32
C GLY A 474 -5.04 -27.66 5.79
N ASN A 475 -6.30 -27.63 5.35
CA ASN A 475 -7.19 -26.50 5.63
C ASN A 475 -7.94 -26.61 6.96
N TYR A 476 -7.68 -27.68 7.72
CA TYR A 476 -8.34 -27.86 9.01
C TYR A 476 -7.86 -26.81 10.00
N GLY A 477 -8.79 -26.11 10.61
CA GLY A 477 -8.45 -25.10 11.59
C GLY A 477 -9.63 -24.67 12.41
N TYR A 478 -9.44 -23.61 13.16
CA TYR A 478 -10.44 -23.06 14.07
C TYR A 478 -11.05 -21.80 13.48
N ASN A 479 -12.36 -21.81 13.33
CA ASN A 479 -13.08 -20.63 12.85
C ASN A 479 -13.54 -19.83 14.06
N ALA A 480 -12.83 -18.75 14.37
CA ALA A 480 -13.12 -17.95 15.55
C ALA A 480 -14.48 -17.24 15.47
N SER A 481 -14.99 -17.07 14.26
CA SER A 481 -16.31 -16.45 14.10
C SER A 481 -17.44 -17.35 14.62
N THR A 482 -17.30 -18.68 14.43
CA THR A 482 -18.35 -19.65 14.79
C THR A 482 -17.98 -20.49 16.01
N GLY A 483 -16.72 -20.57 16.37
CA GLY A 483 -16.26 -21.48 17.40
C GLY A 483 -16.12 -22.94 16.97
N UNK A 484 -16.05 -23.21 15.68
CA UNK A 484 -15.98 -24.49 15.17
C UNK A 484 -14.73 -24.72 14.46
N TYR A 485 -14.47 -26.00 14.60
CA TYR A 485 -13.33 -26.46 13.79
C TYR A 485 -13.83 -27.00 12.45
N GLY A 486 -12.98 -26.94 11.46
CA GLY A 486 -13.34 -27.49 10.15
C GLY A 486 -12.44 -27.00 9.03
N UNK A 487 -12.58 -27.17 7.86
CA UNK A 487 -11.94 -26.85 6.80
C UNK A 487 -12.19 -25.49 6.50
N LEU A 488 -11.33 -24.71 6.81
CA LEU A 488 -11.50 -23.27 6.82
C LEU A 488 -11.75 -22.68 5.43
N VAL A 489 -11.07 -23.14 4.43
CA VAL A 489 -11.25 -22.60 3.08
C VAL A 489 -12.71 -22.79 2.60
N UNK A 490 -13.10 -23.76 2.94
CA UNK A 490 -14.39 -24.06 2.67
C UNK A 490 -15.37 -23.25 3.35
N GLN A 491 -15.03 -22.86 4.49
CA GLN A 491 -15.86 -22.01 5.34
C GLN A 491 -15.70 -20.52 5.03
N GLY A 492 -14.87 -20.20 4.07
CA GLY A 492 -14.66 -18.82 3.72
C GLY A 492 -13.59 -18.13 4.56
N VAL A 493 -12.74 -18.89 5.23
CA VAL A 493 -11.64 -18.33 6.03
C VAL A 493 -10.35 -18.63 5.29
N LEU A 494 -9.89 -17.68 4.52
CA LEU A 494 -8.68 -17.83 3.74
C LEU A 494 -7.88 -16.54 3.73
N ASP A 495 -6.58 -16.67 3.46
CA ASP A 495 -5.69 -15.53 3.28
C ASP A 495 -4.91 -15.72 1.98
N PRO A 496 -4.64 -14.63 1.27
CA PRO A 496 -3.70 -14.74 0.15
C PRO A 496 -2.33 -15.13 0.70
N THR A 497 -1.68 -16.06 0.02
CA THR A 497 -0.34 -16.53 0.42
C THR A 497 0.65 -15.36 0.50
N LYS A 498 0.56 -14.45 -0.45
CA LYS A 498 1.44 -13.28 -0.48
C LYS A 498 1.34 -12.46 0.80
N VAL A 499 0.13 -12.31 1.34
CA VAL A 499 -0.08 -11.53 2.57
C VAL A 499 0.60 -12.20 3.76
N THR A 500 0.37 -13.49 3.93
CA THR A 500 0.97 -14.24 5.05
C THR A 500 2.49 -14.28 4.94
N ARG A 501 3.01 -14.53 3.75
CA ARG A 501 4.44 -14.59 3.52
C ARG A 501 5.11 -13.24 3.79
N THR A 502 4.54 -12.19 3.27
CA THR A 502 5.10 -10.85 3.42
C THR A 502 5.09 -10.41 4.88
N ALA A 503 4.03 -10.71 5.60
CA ALA A 503 3.97 -10.45 7.04
C ALA A 503 5.13 -11.14 7.77
N UNK A 504 5.30 -12.37 7.50
CA UNK A 504 6.33 -13.07 8.05
C UNK A 504 7.60 -12.49 7.81
N GLN A 505 7.89 -12.21 6.64
CA GLN A 505 9.19 -11.68 6.24
C GLN A 505 9.46 -10.25 6.78
N UNK A 506 8.54 -9.51 6.72
CA UNK A 506 8.64 -8.28 7.16
C UNK A 506 8.79 -8.18 8.57
N ALA A 507 8.11 -8.86 9.35
CA ALA A 507 8.22 -8.89 10.81
C ALA A 507 9.59 -9.39 11.27
N ALA A 508 10.04 -10.48 10.68
CA ALA A 508 11.33 -11.06 11.06
C ALA A 508 12.49 -10.13 10.75
N SER A 509 12.44 -9.45 9.63
CA SER A 509 13.51 -8.55 9.22
C SER A 509 13.69 -7.40 10.24
N VAL A 510 12.61 -6.74 10.60
CA VAL A 510 12.70 -5.59 11.52
C VAL A 510 12.98 -6.09 12.94
N ALA A 511 12.34 -7.18 13.37
CA ALA A 511 12.61 -7.74 14.70
C ALA A 511 14.06 -8.15 14.85
N SER A 512 14.67 -8.71 13.81
CA SER A 512 16.08 -9.09 13.84
C SER A 512 17.00 -7.88 14.00
N LEU A 513 16.67 -6.77 13.33
CA LEU A 513 17.44 -5.54 13.51
C LEU A 513 17.41 -5.09 14.96
N LEU A 514 16.24 -5.19 15.58
CA LEU A 514 16.07 -4.79 16.96
C LEU A 514 16.87 -5.69 17.90
N LEU A 515 16.83 -7.00 17.67
CA LEU A 515 17.54 -7.97 18.51
C LEU A 515 19.06 -7.83 18.40
N THR A 516 19.57 -7.35 17.27
CA THR A 516 21.02 -7.15 17.08
C THR A 516 21.47 -5.74 17.42
N THR A 517 20.57 -4.90 17.94
CA THR A 517 20.89 -3.51 18.30
C THR A 517 21.66 -3.48 19.62
N GLU A 518 22.71 -2.70 19.68
CA GLU A 518 23.52 -2.49 20.89
C GLU A 518 23.46 -1.05 21.38
N UNK A 519 23.26 -0.01 20.56
CA UNK A 519 23.22 1.36 20.93
C UNK A 519 22.00 1.96 20.31
N ALA A 520 21.60 2.78 21.08
CA ALA A 520 20.54 3.64 20.53
C ALA A 520 20.80 5.12 20.82
N UNK A 521 20.66 5.89 19.99
CA UNK A 521 20.87 7.24 20.06
C UNK A 521 19.57 7.91 19.83
N ALA A 522 19.16 8.77 20.74
CA ALA A 522 17.97 9.59 20.63
C ALA A 522 18.26 11.03 21.03
N GLU A 523 17.47 11.94 20.52
CA GLU A 523 17.66 13.33 20.92
C GLU A 523 17.30 13.57 22.37
N UNK A 524 17.98 14.18 22.84
CA UNK A 524 17.78 14.51 24.13
C UNK A 524 16.62 15.36 24.17
N ALA A 525 15.89 15.32 25.24
CA ALA A 525 14.72 16.15 25.51
C ALA A 525 15.15 17.58 25.78
N GLU A 526 14.53 18.51 25.18
CA GLU A 526 14.78 19.92 25.45
C GLU A 526 13.95 20.37 26.66
N ASP A 527 14.60 21.05 27.59
CA ASP A 527 13.92 21.58 28.76
C ASP A 527 13.23 22.90 28.49
N LYS A 528 13.53 23.54 27.39
CA LYS A 528 12.97 24.84 27.07
C LYS A 528 11.52 24.68 26.56
N PRO A 529 10.66 25.64 26.86
CA PRO A 529 9.34 25.62 26.23
C PRO A 529 9.46 25.59 24.71
N ALA A 530 8.50 24.99 24.07
CA ALA A 530 8.51 24.97 22.61
C ALA A 530 8.54 26.41 22.10
N PRO A 531 9.33 26.67 21.06
CA PRO A 531 9.31 28.01 20.49
C PRO A 531 7.91 28.38 20.05
N ALA A 532 7.63 29.66 20.03
CA ALA A 532 6.36 30.14 19.52
C ALA A 532 6.15 29.56 18.14
N MET A 533 4.87 29.37 17.80
CA MET A 533 4.51 28.83 16.49
C MET A 533 5.31 29.56 15.40
N PRO A 534 5.80 28.82 14.41
CA PRO A 534 6.50 29.48 13.32
C PRO A 534 5.70 30.64 12.81
N ASP A 535 6.42 31.67 12.46
CA ASP A 535 5.81 32.90 12.01
C ASP A 535 4.80 32.61 10.90
N MET A 536 3.53 32.82 11.19
CA MET A 536 2.49 32.64 10.18
C MET A 536 2.62 33.66 9.06
N GLY A 537 3.36 34.75 9.30
CA GLY A 537 3.70 35.69 8.27
C GLY A 537 4.51 35.06 7.15
N GLY A 538 5.39 34.13 7.49
CA GLY A 538 6.15 33.41 6.47
C GLY A 538 5.25 32.56 5.57
N MET A 539 4.29 31.90 6.17
CA MET A 539 3.32 31.13 5.40
C MET A 539 2.41 32.06 4.60
N GLY A 540 2.05 33.19 5.20
CA GLY A 540 1.25 34.20 4.49
C GLY A 540 1.97 34.73 3.26
N GLY A 541 3.27 34.96 3.40
CA GLY A 541 4.09 35.40 2.28
C GLY A 541 4.11 34.38 1.15
N MET A 542 4.28 33.13 1.49
CA MET A 542 4.23 32.06 0.50
C MET A 542 2.87 31.97 -0.16
N GLY A 543 1.82 32.12 0.63
CA GLY A 543 0.46 32.11 0.10
C GLY A 543 0.24 33.24 -0.90
N GLY A 544 0.76 34.41 -0.58
CA GLY A 544 0.67 35.54 -1.48
C GLY A 544 1.39 35.28 -2.79
N MET A 545 2.53 34.66 -2.72
CA MET A 545 3.28 34.29 -3.93
C MET A 545 2.52 33.28 -4.76
N GLY A 546 1.78 32.40 -4.12
CA GLY A 546 1.05 31.37 -4.82
C GLY A 546 -0.26 31.84 -5.44
N GLY A 547 -0.71 33.02 -5.12
CA GLY A 547 -1.94 33.55 -5.72
C GLY A 547 -1.74 33.85 -7.20
N PHE A 548 -2.70 33.50 -8.02
CA PHE A 548 -2.66 33.79 -9.45
C PHE A 548 -3.95 34.38 -9.95
#